data_f12ababb90470d61fe35b9a475e6e20a
#
_entry.id   f12ababb90470d61fe35b9a475e6e20a
#
_cell.length_a   1.000
_cell.length_b   1.000
_cell.length_c   1.000
_cell.angle_alpha   90.00
_cell.angle_beta   90.00
_cell.angle_gamma   90.00
#
_symmetry.space_group_name_H-M   'P 1'
#
loop_
_entity.id
_entity.type
_entity.pdbx_description
1 polymer ?
#
loop_
_entity_poly.entity_id
_entity_poly.type
_entity_poly.pdbx_seq_one_letter_code
_entity_poly.pdbx_strand_id
1 'polypeptide(L)'
;MISPLAFVDPAAKLGKNVTVQPFAYIEGDVEIGDDCIIMSGARILDGTRLGQRNKVHHGAVLGTVPQDFHYTGEKSLLIIGDQNDIRENVVVSRATHEEMPHVSATRTS
;
A
#
# COMPACT_ATOMS: atom_id res chain seq x y z
N MET A 1 -2.55 10.95 -12.12
CA MET A 1 -3.54 10.45 -13.09
C MET A 1 -3.92 9.01 -12.77
N ILE A 2 -5.19 8.74 -12.74
CA ILE A 2 -5.67 7.41 -12.37
C ILE A 2 -6.24 6.75 -13.61
N SER A 3 -5.70 5.57 -13.95
CA SER A 3 -6.17 4.83 -15.14
C SER A 3 -7.61 4.36 -14.92
N PRO A 4 -8.46 4.47 -15.94
CA PRO A 4 -9.81 3.91 -15.86
C PRO A 4 -9.81 2.37 -15.78
N LEU A 5 -8.69 1.73 -16.08
CA LEU A 5 -8.57 0.28 -16.00
C LEU A 5 -8.06 -0.18 -14.62
N ALA A 6 -7.79 0.74 -13.72
CA ALA A 6 -7.43 0.40 -12.35
C ALA A 6 -8.70 0.31 -11.49
N PHE A 7 -8.66 -0.55 -10.49
CA PHE A 7 -9.69 -0.53 -9.48
C PHE A 7 -9.25 0.34 -8.32
N VAL A 8 -9.97 1.40 -8.04
CA VAL A 8 -9.74 2.24 -6.87
C VAL A 8 -11.07 2.40 -6.15
N ASP A 9 -11.14 1.87 -4.94
CA ASP A 9 -12.36 1.97 -4.15
C ASP A 9 -12.66 3.44 -3.87
N PRO A 10 -13.91 3.88 -4.00
CA PRO A 10 -14.26 5.29 -3.76
C PRO A 10 -13.92 5.79 -2.36
N ALA A 11 -13.81 4.89 -1.38
CA ALA A 11 -13.45 5.28 -0.02
C ALA A 11 -11.95 5.52 0.17
N ALA A 12 -11.12 5.09 -0.78
CA ALA A 12 -9.67 5.29 -0.67
C ALA A 12 -9.35 6.78 -0.74
N LYS A 13 -8.38 7.20 0.08
CA LYS A 13 -7.95 8.60 0.13
C LYS A 13 -6.64 8.74 -0.60
N LEU A 14 -6.67 9.41 -1.73
CA LEU A 14 -5.49 9.66 -2.55
C LEU A 14 -5.12 11.13 -2.49
N GLY A 15 -3.83 11.40 -2.31
CA GLY A 15 -3.32 12.76 -2.32
C GLY A 15 -3.23 13.35 -3.73
N LYS A 16 -2.46 14.42 -3.85
CA LYS A 16 -2.30 15.13 -5.13
C LYS A 16 -1.29 14.41 -5.99
N ASN A 17 -1.53 14.44 -7.31
CA ASN A 17 -0.60 13.91 -8.31
C ASN A 17 -0.30 12.42 -8.13
N VAL A 18 -1.23 11.67 -7.57
CA VAL A 18 -1.06 10.22 -7.48
C VAL A 18 -1.30 9.62 -8.85
N THR A 19 -0.36 8.77 -9.28
CA THR A 19 -0.48 8.05 -10.54
C THR A 19 -0.82 6.61 -10.24
N VAL A 20 -1.90 6.12 -10.84
CA VAL A 20 -2.32 4.74 -10.70
C VAL A 20 -2.41 4.14 -12.10
N GLN A 21 -1.59 3.16 -12.36
CA GLN A 21 -1.50 2.53 -13.68
C GLN A 21 -2.60 1.49 -13.88
N PRO A 22 -2.84 1.05 -15.12
CA PRO A 22 -3.86 0.04 -15.39
C PRO A 22 -3.65 -1.22 -14.56
N PHE A 23 -4.76 -1.82 -14.13
CA PHE A 23 -4.78 -3.09 -13.39
C PHE A 23 -4.20 -3.02 -11.98
N ALA A 24 -3.91 -1.84 -11.47
CA ALA A 24 -3.64 -1.67 -10.05
C ALA A 24 -4.94 -1.85 -9.27
N TYR A 25 -4.83 -2.29 -8.01
CA TYR A 25 -5.98 -2.59 -7.17
C TYR A 25 -5.80 -1.91 -5.82
N ILE A 26 -6.71 -1.01 -5.47
CA ILE A 26 -6.63 -0.23 -4.23
C ILE A 26 -7.94 -0.34 -3.48
N GLU A 27 -7.88 -0.91 -2.27
CA GLU A 27 -9.06 -1.08 -1.43
C GLU A 27 -9.43 0.21 -0.68
N GLY A 28 -10.57 0.18 0.02
CA GLY A 28 -11.18 1.39 0.54
C GLY A 28 -10.51 1.98 1.77
N ASP A 29 -10.03 1.13 2.67
CA ASP A 29 -9.37 1.61 3.90
C ASP A 29 -7.87 1.84 3.63
N VAL A 30 -7.58 2.69 2.65
CA VAL A 30 -6.23 2.97 2.18
C VAL A 30 -6.05 4.47 2.10
N GLU A 31 -4.89 4.95 2.54
CA GLU A 31 -4.50 6.35 2.37
C GLU A 31 -3.15 6.40 1.66
N ILE A 32 -3.08 7.18 0.60
CA ILE A 32 -1.88 7.32 -0.21
C ILE A 32 -1.55 8.80 -0.30
N GLY A 33 -0.33 9.15 0.12
CA GLY A 33 0.12 10.54 0.12
C GLY A 33 0.41 11.07 -1.28
N ASP A 34 0.86 12.32 -1.34
CA ASP A 34 1.06 13.03 -2.60
C ASP A 34 2.20 12.43 -3.43
N ASP A 35 2.09 12.55 -4.73
CA ASP A 35 3.15 12.23 -5.69
C ASP A 35 3.58 10.76 -5.66
N CYS A 36 2.70 9.87 -5.24
CA CYS A 36 2.97 8.45 -5.29
C CYS A 36 2.67 7.87 -6.67
N ILE A 37 3.37 6.80 -7.02
CA ILE A 37 3.15 6.07 -8.27
C ILE A 37 2.84 4.63 -7.93
N ILE A 38 1.65 4.18 -8.32
CA ILE A 38 1.21 2.80 -8.12
C ILE A 38 1.20 2.14 -9.49
N MET A 39 2.10 1.21 -9.70
CA MET A 39 2.28 0.61 -11.03
C MET A 39 1.32 -0.54 -11.26
N SER A 40 1.24 -0.97 -12.53
CA SER A 40 0.31 -2.01 -12.95
C SER A 40 0.46 -3.28 -12.12
N GLY A 41 -0.67 -3.85 -11.73
CA GLY A 41 -0.68 -5.11 -10.98
C GLY A 41 -0.35 -4.98 -9.51
N ALA A 42 0.01 -3.80 -9.03
CA ALA A 42 0.23 -3.61 -7.59
C ALA A 42 -1.12 -3.65 -6.86
N ARG A 43 -1.10 -4.17 -5.66
CA ARG A 43 -2.31 -4.32 -4.84
C ARG A 43 -2.08 -3.64 -3.50
N ILE A 44 -2.91 -2.66 -3.20
CA ILE A 44 -2.85 -1.93 -1.94
C ILE A 44 -4.11 -2.29 -1.16
N LEU A 45 -3.95 -3.06 -0.12
CA LEU A 45 -5.07 -3.64 0.61
C LEU A 45 -5.44 -2.82 1.83
N ASP A 46 -6.61 -3.09 2.39
CA ASP A 46 -7.16 -2.35 3.54
C ASP A 46 -6.15 -2.28 4.68
N GLY A 47 -6.07 -1.12 5.30
CA GLY A 47 -5.18 -0.88 6.42
C GLY A 47 -3.82 -0.31 6.04
N THR A 48 -3.59 -0.03 4.76
CA THR A 48 -2.31 0.50 4.29
C THR A 48 -2.33 2.03 4.29
N ARG A 49 -1.26 2.61 4.83
CA ARG A 49 -1.06 4.06 4.86
C ARG A 49 0.30 4.37 4.23
N LEU A 50 0.27 4.93 3.04
CA LEU A 50 1.49 5.34 2.33
C LEU A 50 1.71 6.84 2.51
N GLY A 51 2.94 7.22 2.85
CA GLY A 51 3.34 8.61 2.85
C GLY A 51 3.49 9.15 1.43
N GLN A 52 4.30 10.17 1.27
CA GLN A 52 4.47 10.88 -0.01
C GLN A 52 5.60 10.28 -0.83
N ARG A 53 5.52 10.44 -2.14
CA ARG A 53 6.59 10.13 -3.09
C ARG A 53 7.10 8.70 -3.00
N ASN A 54 6.19 7.78 -2.78
CA ASN A 54 6.50 6.35 -2.82
C ASN A 54 6.24 5.81 -4.22
N LYS A 55 7.05 4.86 -4.62
CA LYS A 55 6.80 4.07 -5.84
C LYS A 55 6.50 2.64 -5.45
N VAL A 56 5.37 2.15 -5.90
CA VAL A 56 4.98 0.75 -5.68
C VAL A 56 5.03 0.06 -7.03
N HIS A 57 5.96 -0.84 -7.19
CA HIS A 57 6.25 -1.45 -8.48
C HIS A 57 5.26 -2.56 -8.82
N HIS A 58 5.39 -3.08 -10.03
CA HIS A 58 4.48 -4.08 -10.58
C HIS A 58 4.39 -5.31 -9.67
N GLY A 59 3.18 -5.73 -9.37
CA GLY A 59 2.95 -6.95 -8.62
C GLY A 59 3.24 -6.88 -7.12
N ALA A 60 3.65 -5.74 -6.59
CA ALA A 60 3.82 -5.61 -5.14
C ALA A 60 2.47 -5.68 -4.44
N VAL A 61 2.44 -6.29 -3.26
CA VAL A 61 1.22 -6.42 -2.47
C VAL A 61 1.46 -5.85 -1.09
N LEU A 62 0.71 -4.81 -0.74
CA LEU A 62 0.87 -4.13 0.54
C LEU A 62 -0.39 -4.30 1.38
N GLY A 63 -0.21 -4.65 2.65
CA GLY A 63 -1.31 -4.69 3.59
C GLY A 63 -2.00 -6.04 3.70
N THR A 64 -1.29 -7.13 3.43
CA THR A 64 -1.89 -8.45 3.59
C THR A 64 -2.21 -8.72 5.07
N VAL A 65 -3.07 -9.68 5.30
CA VAL A 65 -3.44 -10.09 6.65
C VAL A 65 -2.19 -10.53 7.41
N PRO A 66 -2.03 -10.12 8.69
CA PRO A 66 -0.87 -10.55 9.46
C PRO A 66 -0.78 -12.07 9.54
N GLN A 67 0.45 -12.58 9.40
CA GLN A 67 0.69 -14.02 9.47
C GLN A 67 1.10 -14.39 10.89
N ASP A 68 0.16 -14.25 11.80
CA ASP A 68 0.36 -14.54 13.20
C ASP A 68 -0.69 -15.56 13.63
N PHE A 69 -0.25 -16.63 14.29
CA PHE A 69 -1.17 -17.66 14.77
C PHE A 69 -2.20 -17.10 15.73
N HIS A 70 -1.88 -16.01 16.40
CA HIS A 70 -2.77 -15.43 17.41
C HIS A 70 -3.62 -14.29 16.84
N TYR A 71 -3.56 -14.05 15.55
CA TYR A 71 -4.34 -12.97 14.96
C TYR A 71 -5.82 -13.36 14.96
N THR A 72 -6.63 -12.54 15.62
CA THR A 72 -8.06 -12.80 15.77
C THR A 72 -8.93 -11.72 15.11
N GLY A 73 -8.37 -10.99 14.17
CA GLY A 73 -9.14 -9.98 13.44
C GLY A 73 -9.08 -8.59 14.05
N GLU A 74 -8.21 -8.37 15.04
CA GLU A 74 -8.05 -7.04 15.59
C GLU A 74 -7.50 -6.08 14.55
N LYS A 75 -7.72 -4.79 14.78
CA LYS A 75 -7.28 -3.77 13.83
C LYS A 75 -5.77 -3.80 13.67
N SER A 76 -5.33 -3.85 12.43
CA SER A 76 -3.91 -3.82 12.08
C SER A 76 -3.70 -2.84 10.95
N LEU A 77 -2.51 -2.25 10.90
CA LEU A 77 -2.16 -1.26 9.88
C LEU A 77 -0.79 -1.57 9.32
N LEU A 78 -0.57 -1.12 8.10
CA LEU A 78 0.76 -1.05 7.51
C LEU A 78 1.04 0.42 7.23
N ILE A 79 2.04 0.96 7.91
CA ILE A 79 2.40 2.37 7.77
C ILE A 79 3.75 2.47 7.09
N ILE A 80 3.76 3.06 5.92
CA ILE A 80 4.97 3.24 5.11
C ILE A 80 5.23 4.74 5.01
N GLY A 81 6.45 5.14 5.35
CA GLY A 81 6.84 6.54 5.30
C GLY A 81 6.99 7.06 3.87
N ASP A 82 7.83 8.07 3.70
CA ASP A 82 7.98 8.77 2.42
C ASP A 82 9.15 8.23 1.61
N GLN A 83 9.08 8.43 0.29
CA GLN A 83 10.21 8.23 -0.63
C GLN A 83 10.76 6.79 -0.62
N ASN A 84 9.86 5.83 -0.50
CA ASN A 84 10.25 4.42 -0.59
C ASN A 84 10.07 3.93 -2.01
N ASP A 85 10.92 3.00 -2.39
CA ASP A 85 10.87 2.33 -3.68
C ASP A 85 10.58 0.85 -3.40
N ILE A 86 9.30 0.50 -3.44
CA ILE A 86 8.84 -0.85 -3.12
C ILE A 86 8.85 -1.66 -4.40
N ARG A 87 9.77 -2.61 -4.46
CA ARG A 87 10.09 -3.30 -5.70
C ARG A 87 9.05 -4.35 -6.10
N GLU A 88 9.28 -4.90 -7.28
CA GLU A 88 8.37 -5.87 -7.89
C GLU A 88 8.16 -7.09 -7.01
N ASN A 89 6.91 -7.51 -6.91
CA ASN A 89 6.50 -8.74 -6.23
C ASN A 89 6.84 -8.79 -4.73
N VAL A 90 7.16 -7.66 -4.13
CA VAL A 90 7.33 -7.60 -2.68
C VAL A 90 5.96 -7.70 -2.01
N VAL A 91 5.90 -8.48 -0.94
CA VAL A 91 4.69 -8.62 -0.13
C VAL A 91 4.97 -8.12 1.27
N VAL A 92 4.18 -7.14 1.73
CA VAL A 92 4.34 -6.56 3.06
C VAL A 92 3.02 -6.70 3.80
N SER A 93 3.07 -7.35 4.95
CA SER A 93 1.88 -7.58 5.77
C SER A 93 1.62 -6.42 6.72
N ARG A 94 0.35 -6.28 7.12
CA ARG A 94 -0.01 -5.38 8.21
C ARG A 94 0.53 -5.93 9.51
N ALA A 95 0.64 -5.08 10.52
CA ALA A 95 1.05 -5.48 11.85
C ALA A 95 -0.05 -5.14 12.85
N THR A 96 -0.10 -5.90 13.95
CA THR A 96 -1.03 -5.62 15.02
C THR A 96 -0.59 -4.36 15.76
N HIS A 97 -1.47 -3.84 16.62
CA HIS A 97 -1.21 -2.61 17.34
C HIS A 97 0.12 -2.63 18.12
N GLU A 98 0.44 -3.75 18.73
CA GLU A 98 1.67 -3.86 19.51
C GLU A 98 2.92 -4.00 18.68
N GLU A 99 2.78 -4.37 17.42
CA GLU A 99 3.92 -4.64 16.55
C GLU A 99 4.06 -3.63 15.43
N MET A 100 3.25 -2.60 15.44
CA MET A 100 3.11 -1.70 14.32
C MET A 100 4.43 -1.13 13.84
N PRO A 101 5.12 -1.76 12.89
CA PRO A 101 6.39 -1.25 12.44
C PRO A 101 6.19 -0.11 11.45
N HIS A 102 7.12 0.79 11.46
CA HIS A 102 7.21 1.82 10.44
C HIS A 102 8.15 1.29 9.37
N VAL A 103 7.62 1.00 8.23
CA VAL A 103 8.46 0.56 7.12
C VAL A 103 9.03 1.80 6.47
N SER A 104 10.33 1.98 6.59
CA SER A 104 10.99 3.13 6.02
C SER A 104 12.11 2.78 5.06
N ALA A 105 12.38 1.50 4.87
CA ALA A 105 13.42 1.08 3.95
C ALA A 105 13.02 1.42 2.52
N THR A 106 13.96 1.93 1.75
CA THR A 106 13.68 2.32 0.39
C THR A 106 13.72 1.15 -0.57
N ARG A 107 14.27 0.05 -0.16
CA ARG A 107 14.34 -1.14 -1.01
C ARG A 107 13.99 -2.36 -0.23
N THR A 108 12.93 -2.97 -0.66
CA THR A 108 12.49 -4.24 -0.12
C THR A 108 12.48 -5.21 -1.28
N SER A 109 13.35 -6.11 -1.28
CA SER A 109 13.42 -7.08 -2.37
C SER A 109 13.73 -8.45 -1.83
#